data_4ecaff0008addc59e1de7ef308987c41
#
_entry.id   4ecaff0008addc59e1de7ef308987c41
#
_cell.length_a   1.000
_cell.length_b   1.000
_cell.length_c   1.000
_cell.angle_alpha   90.00
_cell.angle_beta   90.00
_cell.angle_gamma   90.00
#
_symmetry.space_group_name_H-M   'P 1'
#
loop_
_entity.id
_entity.type
_entity.pdbx_description
1 polymer ?
#
loop_
_entity_poly.entity_id
_entity_poly.type
_entity_poly.pdbx_seq_one_letter_code
_entity_poly.pdbx_strand_id
1 'polypeptide(L)'
;MAKYRKILVAYDGSLSAQNALSLASQLAREDKSWIKVLAVVPPYLGDLELLGVTDIKATIAGSGQDLLSEAKQLADREGVHILTNLEQGEAYEQIVHVAEEENCDLIVMGRRGKGKMERALIGSVTARVIGHTNKDVLVIPETAKLSWENILLATDGSTCCDNALARALEIAQERKVKLSAVSVVYTNDEFYALGQEVMKELYQEADKVLDKVRKWAGDLGVQAELFVRDGEPHQAITAMAVEMSASLIVMGSHGRKGLTRLLMGSVTERIIGYADCPVLVCHL
;
A
#
# COMPACT_ATOMS: atom_id res chain seq x y z
N MET A 1 5.38 6.83 18.21
CA MET A 1 5.64 5.42 17.89
C MET A 1 4.61 4.98 16.87
N ALA A 2 5.02 4.83 15.62
CA ALA A 2 4.17 4.30 14.55
C ALA A 2 4.09 2.77 14.63
N LYS A 3 3.70 2.23 15.76
CA LYS A 3 3.44 0.81 15.82
C LYS A 3 2.05 0.56 15.30
N TYR A 4 1.96 -0.08 14.14
CA TYR A 4 0.73 -0.71 13.72
C TYR A 4 0.40 -1.84 14.69
N ARG A 5 -0.48 -1.58 15.64
CA ARG A 5 -0.83 -2.54 16.69
C ARG A 5 -1.82 -3.58 16.22
N LYS A 6 -2.70 -3.22 15.30
CA LYS A 6 -3.77 -4.07 14.79
C LYS A 6 -3.77 -4.05 13.27
N ILE A 7 -3.39 -5.16 12.69
CA ILE A 7 -3.22 -5.35 11.25
C ILE A 7 -4.36 -6.20 10.71
N LEU A 8 -5.06 -5.71 9.69
CA LEU A 8 -6.01 -6.49 8.91
C LEU A 8 -5.31 -6.99 7.64
N VAL A 9 -5.28 -8.30 7.42
CA VAL A 9 -4.78 -8.91 6.18
C VAL A 9 -5.95 -9.39 5.35
N ALA A 10 -6.13 -8.83 4.15
CA ALA A 10 -7.10 -9.32 3.17
C ALA A 10 -6.52 -10.51 2.42
N TYR A 11 -7.20 -11.66 2.50
CA TYR A 11 -6.68 -12.93 2.02
C TYR A 11 -7.65 -13.63 1.06
N ASP A 12 -7.19 -13.88 -0.16
CA ASP A 12 -7.93 -14.60 -1.20
C ASP A 12 -7.21 -15.87 -1.69
N GLY A 13 -6.08 -16.24 -1.05
CA GLY A 13 -5.26 -17.40 -1.41
C GLY A 13 -4.41 -17.20 -2.68
N SER A 14 -4.32 -15.98 -3.23
CA SER A 14 -3.36 -15.67 -4.29
C SER A 14 -1.93 -15.64 -3.75
N LEU A 15 -0.94 -15.84 -4.63
CA LEU A 15 0.48 -15.76 -4.23
C LEU A 15 0.82 -14.39 -3.62
N SER A 16 0.23 -13.33 -4.15
CA SER A 16 0.37 -11.98 -3.63
C SER A 16 -0.22 -11.84 -2.22
N ALA A 17 -1.39 -12.47 -1.95
CA ALA A 17 -2.00 -12.47 -0.62
C ALA A 17 -1.23 -13.37 0.37
N GLN A 18 -0.69 -14.50 -0.08
CA GLN A 18 0.20 -15.35 0.74
C GLN A 18 1.45 -14.57 1.16
N ASN A 19 2.10 -13.86 0.22
CA ASN A 19 3.23 -13.02 0.52
C ASN A 19 2.85 -11.85 1.44
N ALA A 20 1.66 -11.26 1.26
CA ALA A 20 1.13 -10.21 2.14
C ALA A 20 0.97 -10.71 3.58
N LEU A 21 0.45 -11.91 3.78
CA LEU A 21 0.34 -12.53 5.11
C LEU A 21 1.71 -12.84 5.72
N SER A 22 2.66 -13.34 4.93
CA SER A 22 4.03 -13.60 5.39
C SER A 22 4.72 -12.32 5.88
N LEU A 23 4.64 -11.23 5.09
CA LEU A 23 5.23 -9.94 5.49
C LEU A 23 4.48 -9.30 6.68
N ALA A 24 3.16 -9.44 6.76
CA ALA A 24 2.40 -9.01 7.94
C ALA A 24 2.81 -9.80 9.19
N SER A 25 3.08 -11.10 9.04
CA SER A 25 3.58 -11.95 10.13
C SER A 25 4.98 -11.51 10.59
N GLN A 26 5.86 -11.14 9.65
CA GLN A 26 7.15 -10.54 10.00
C GLN A 26 6.97 -9.25 10.81
N LEU A 27 6.13 -8.32 10.35
CA LEU A 27 5.79 -7.09 11.08
C LEU A 27 5.28 -7.38 12.49
N ALA A 28 4.35 -8.33 12.61
CA ALA A 28 3.75 -8.67 13.89
C ALA A 28 4.77 -9.22 14.89
N ARG A 29 5.75 -10.02 14.45
CA ARG A 29 6.84 -10.50 15.31
C ARG A 29 7.73 -9.36 15.78
N GLU A 30 8.08 -8.43 14.87
CA GLU A 30 8.97 -7.30 15.16
C GLU A 30 8.30 -6.29 16.10
N ASP A 31 7.03 -5.96 15.85
CA ASP A 31 6.31 -4.88 16.54
C ASP A 31 5.31 -5.36 17.60
N LYS A 32 5.17 -6.68 17.76
CA LYS A 32 4.19 -7.32 18.66
C LYS A 32 2.76 -6.92 18.32
N SER A 33 2.44 -6.90 17.02
CA SER A 33 1.12 -6.53 16.52
C SER A 33 0.16 -7.71 16.50
N TRP A 34 -1.13 -7.42 16.54
CA TRP A 34 -2.20 -8.40 16.35
C TRP A 34 -2.54 -8.49 14.87
N ILE A 35 -2.75 -9.68 14.36
CA ILE A 35 -3.18 -9.89 12.98
C ILE A 35 -4.59 -10.48 12.98
N LYS A 36 -5.48 -9.84 12.24
CA LYS A 36 -6.75 -10.41 11.81
C LYS A 36 -6.67 -10.69 10.30
N VAL A 37 -6.93 -11.92 9.90
CA VAL A 37 -7.02 -12.32 8.49
C VAL A 37 -8.48 -12.38 8.10
N LEU A 38 -8.84 -11.67 7.04
CA LEU A 38 -10.17 -11.59 6.50
C LEU A 38 -10.23 -12.26 5.12
N ALA A 39 -11.08 -13.25 4.98
CA ALA A 39 -11.51 -13.76 3.69
C ALA A 39 -12.94 -13.27 3.40
N VAL A 40 -13.21 -12.87 2.17
CA VAL A 40 -14.53 -12.43 1.74
C VAL A 40 -14.99 -13.33 0.60
N VAL A 41 -16.18 -13.92 0.77
CA VAL A 41 -16.82 -14.71 -0.26
C VAL A 41 -17.92 -13.90 -0.95
N PRO A 42 -18.18 -14.12 -2.25
CA PRO A 42 -19.20 -13.38 -2.96
C PRO A 42 -20.60 -13.62 -2.37
N PRO A 43 -21.51 -12.66 -2.48
CA PRO A 43 -22.88 -12.83 -2.05
C PRO A 43 -23.56 -13.88 -2.94
N TYR A 44 -24.35 -14.75 -2.33
CA TYR A 44 -25.19 -15.69 -3.07
C TYR A 44 -26.49 -14.99 -3.51
N LEU A 45 -26.69 -14.86 -4.81
CA LEU A 45 -27.84 -14.16 -5.40
C LEU A 45 -29.04 -15.07 -5.76
N GLY A 46 -28.99 -16.35 -5.39
CA GLY A 46 -30.17 -17.24 -5.48
C GLY A 46 -30.47 -17.91 -6.83
N ASP A 47 -29.86 -17.43 -7.93
CA ASP A 47 -30.21 -17.89 -9.28
C ASP A 47 -29.67 -19.29 -9.65
N LEU A 48 -28.65 -19.77 -8.93
CA LEU A 48 -28.01 -21.05 -9.22
C LEU A 48 -28.80 -22.28 -8.69
N GLU A 49 -29.70 -22.10 -7.73
CA GLU A 49 -30.61 -23.16 -7.26
C GLU A 49 -31.56 -23.62 -8.38
N LEU A 50 -31.90 -22.72 -9.29
CA LEU A 50 -32.71 -23.01 -10.47
C LEU A 50 -32.00 -23.96 -11.47
N LEU A 51 -30.67 -24.06 -11.38
CA LEU A 51 -29.86 -24.96 -12.21
C LEU A 51 -29.60 -26.33 -11.58
N GLY A 52 -30.28 -26.66 -10.47
CA GLY A 52 -30.20 -27.95 -9.81
C GLY A 52 -28.94 -28.18 -8.96
N VAL A 53 -28.17 -27.10 -8.68
CA VAL A 53 -27.02 -27.16 -7.76
C VAL A 53 -27.53 -27.00 -6.34
N THR A 54 -27.66 -28.09 -5.62
CA THR A 54 -28.05 -28.09 -4.21
C THR A 54 -26.86 -27.68 -3.34
N ASP A 55 -27.11 -26.87 -2.33
CA ASP A 55 -26.15 -26.48 -1.27
C ASP A 55 -25.01 -25.52 -1.64
N ILE A 56 -25.29 -24.57 -2.55
CA ILE A 56 -24.32 -23.58 -3.01
C ILE A 56 -23.80 -22.70 -1.85
N LYS A 57 -24.67 -22.37 -0.91
CA LYS A 57 -24.29 -21.56 0.27
C LYS A 57 -23.21 -22.25 1.09
N ALA A 58 -23.39 -23.56 1.35
CA ALA A 58 -22.40 -24.34 2.09
C ALA A 58 -21.08 -24.48 1.28
N THR A 59 -21.15 -24.63 -0.04
CA THR A 59 -19.96 -24.70 -0.90
C THR A 59 -19.18 -23.37 -0.89
N ILE A 60 -19.86 -22.23 -1.00
CA ILE A 60 -19.24 -20.90 -0.95
C ILE A 60 -18.62 -20.65 0.43
N ALA A 61 -19.35 -20.94 1.51
CA ALA A 61 -18.84 -20.81 2.86
C ALA A 61 -17.66 -21.76 3.12
N GLY A 62 -17.74 -23.00 2.62
CA GLY A 62 -16.66 -24.00 2.69
C GLY A 62 -15.38 -23.49 2.03
N SER A 63 -15.47 -22.91 0.83
CA SER A 63 -14.31 -22.37 0.14
C SER A 63 -13.65 -21.20 0.92
N GLY A 64 -14.44 -20.40 1.63
CA GLY A 64 -13.93 -19.34 2.51
C GLY A 64 -13.21 -19.91 3.74
N GLN A 65 -13.75 -20.96 4.35
CA GLN A 65 -13.11 -21.64 5.48
C GLN A 65 -11.79 -22.33 5.08
N ASP A 66 -11.74 -22.89 3.88
CA ASP A 66 -10.49 -23.48 3.35
C ASP A 66 -9.39 -22.42 3.19
N LEU A 67 -9.74 -21.23 2.68
CA LEU A 67 -8.81 -20.10 2.59
C LEU A 67 -8.29 -19.68 3.97
N LEU A 68 -9.16 -19.59 4.96
CA LEU A 68 -8.76 -19.22 6.32
C LEU A 68 -7.92 -20.30 6.99
N SER A 69 -8.19 -21.56 6.70
CA SER A 69 -7.40 -22.70 7.17
C SER A 69 -5.99 -22.68 6.56
N GLU A 70 -5.87 -22.37 5.26
CA GLU A 70 -4.58 -22.18 4.58
C GLU A 70 -3.80 -20.99 5.20
N ALA A 71 -4.47 -19.87 5.40
CA ALA A 71 -3.87 -18.69 6.03
C ALA A 71 -3.36 -18.99 7.45
N LYS A 72 -4.12 -19.76 8.23
CA LYS A 72 -3.71 -20.17 9.58
C LYS A 72 -2.48 -21.06 9.54
N GLN A 73 -2.43 -22.06 8.65
CA GLN A 73 -1.25 -22.89 8.48
C GLN A 73 -0.01 -22.10 8.08
N LEU A 74 -0.17 -21.10 7.22
CA LEU A 74 0.92 -20.21 6.83
C LEU A 74 1.43 -19.39 8.02
N ALA A 75 0.54 -18.77 8.80
CA ALA A 75 0.88 -18.00 9.98
C ALA A 75 1.53 -18.86 11.08
N ASP A 76 1.04 -20.08 11.29
CA ASP A 76 1.61 -21.04 12.26
C ASP A 76 3.05 -21.42 11.87
N ARG A 77 3.35 -21.61 10.59
CA ARG A 77 4.73 -21.83 10.10
C ARG A 77 5.65 -20.64 10.36
N GLU A 78 5.09 -19.44 10.32
CA GLU A 78 5.80 -18.21 10.64
C GLU A 78 5.88 -17.93 12.16
N GLY A 79 5.27 -18.80 12.99
CA GLY A 79 5.25 -18.64 14.46
C GLY A 79 4.37 -17.49 14.96
N VAL A 80 3.31 -17.14 14.21
CA VAL A 80 2.42 -16.03 14.53
C VAL A 80 0.98 -16.55 14.72
N HIS A 81 0.35 -16.12 15.80
CA HIS A 81 -1.06 -16.39 16.02
C HIS A 81 -1.92 -15.31 15.32
N ILE A 82 -2.89 -15.77 14.55
CA ILE A 82 -3.82 -14.90 13.84
C ILE A 82 -5.27 -15.14 14.30
N LEU A 83 -6.07 -14.10 14.25
CA LEU A 83 -7.53 -14.20 14.29
C LEU A 83 -8.03 -14.29 12.86
N THR A 84 -9.07 -15.08 12.62
CA THR A 84 -9.65 -15.24 11.29
C THR A 84 -11.10 -14.76 11.28
N ASN A 85 -11.52 -14.13 10.19
CA ASN A 85 -12.88 -13.70 9.95
C ASN A 85 -13.29 -14.06 8.51
N LEU A 86 -14.51 -14.55 8.34
CA LEU A 86 -15.13 -14.84 7.05
C LEU A 86 -16.34 -13.93 6.88
N GLU A 87 -16.30 -13.07 5.88
CA GLU A 87 -17.41 -12.19 5.51
C GLU A 87 -18.01 -12.56 4.16
N GLN A 88 -19.24 -12.16 3.93
CA GLN A 88 -19.95 -12.34 2.67
C GLN A 88 -20.36 -10.97 2.11
N GLY A 89 -20.02 -10.69 0.85
CA GLY A 89 -20.38 -9.43 0.20
C GLY A 89 -19.36 -8.97 -0.85
N GLU A 90 -19.40 -7.70 -1.17
CA GLU A 90 -18.40 -7.05 -2.01
C GLU A 90 -17.08 -6.93 -1.25
N ALA A 91 -16.02 -7.52 -1.79
CA ALA A 91 -14.76 -7.69 -1.06
C ALA A 91 -14.19 -6.37 -0.51
N TYR A 92 -14.17 -5.29 -1.31
CA TYR A 92 -13.62 -4.01 -0.86
C TYR A 92 -14.45 -3.38 0.26
N GLU A 93 -15.79 -3.52 0.22
CA GLU A 93 -16.69 -2.97 1.23
C GLU A 93 -16.48 -3.69 2.57
N GLN A 94 -16.42 -5.03 2.55
CA GLN A 94 -16.19 -5.82 3.75
C GLN A 94 -14.81 -5.57 4.36
N ILE A 95 -13.76 -5.41 3.52
CA ILE A 95 -12.41 -5.09 4.01
C ILE A 95 -12.39 -3.74 4.71
N VAL A 96 -12.98 -2.70 4.10
CA VAL A 96 -13.03 -1.36 4.69
C VAL A 96 -13.88 -1.37 5.96
N HIS A 97 -15.06 -2.00 5.92
CA HIS A 97 -15.96 -2.10 7.05
C HIS A 97 -15.30 -2.77 8.26
N VAL A 98 -14.70 -3.94 8.08
CA VAL A 98 -14.03 -4.69 9.16
C VAL A 98 -12.81 -3.90 9.68
N ALA A 99 -12.06 -3.23 8.81
CA ALA A 99 -10.93 -2.40 9.23
C ALA A 99 -11.36 -1.23 10.12
N GLU A 100 -12.53 -0.64 9.84
CA GLU A 100 -13.09 0.45 10.64
C GLU A 100 -13.72 -0.06 11.94
N GLU A 101 -14.60 -1.04 11.88
CA GLU A 101 -15.28 -1.64 13.03
C GLU A 101 -14.29 -2.15 14.07
N GLU A 102 -13.26 -2.82 13.63
CA GLU A 102 -12.21 -3.38 14.47
C GLU A 102 -11.15 -2.36 14.88
N ASN A 103 -11.23 -1.13 14.40
CA ASN A 103 -10.21 -0.09 14.60
C ASN A 103 -8.80 -0.60 14.24
N CYS A 104 -8.64 -1.19 13.05
CA CYS A 104 -7.33 -1.57 12.55
C CYS A 104 -6.52 -0.33 12.21
N ASP A 105 -5.19 -0.42 12.39
CA ASP A 105 -4.25 0.66 12.09
C ASP A 105 -3.72 0.55 10.66
N LEU A 106 -3.63 -0.67 10.15
CA LEU A 106 -3.05 -1.01 8.86
C LEU A 106 -3.88 -2.09 8.17
N ILE A 107 -4.12 -1.91 6.88
CA ILE A 107 -4.62 -2.95 5.99
C ILE A 107 -3.43 -3.45 5.16
N VAL A 108 -3.17 -4.76 5.17
CA VAL A 108 -2.14 -5.39 4.34
C VAL A 108 -2.83 -6.27 3.32
N MET A 109 -2.47 -6.09 2.06
CA MET A 109 -3.09 -6.85 0.99
C MET A 109 -2.15 -7.06 -0.19
N GLY A 110 -2.40 -8.11 -0.93
CA GLY A 110 -1.68 -8.39 -2.16
C GLY A 110 -1.97 -7.33 -3.22
N ARG A 111 -0.99 -7.06 -4.09
CA ARG A 111 -1.19 -6.16 -5.23
C ARG A 111 -2.30 -6.65 -6.16
N ARG A 112 -2.47 -7.96 -6.28
CA ARG A 112 -3.46 -8.62 -7.16
C ARG A 112 -4.06 -9.85 -6.48
N GLY A 113 -5.31 -10.16 -6.83
CA GLY A 113 -5.96 -11.41 -6.46
C GLY A 113 -5.76 -12.52 -7.51
N LYS A 114 -6.57 -13.58 -7.43
CA LYS A 114 -6.52 -14.77 -8.31
C LYS A 114 -6.85 -14.49 -9.79
N GLY A 115 -7.30 -13.31 -10.16
CA GLY A 115 -7.64 -12.96 -11.55
C GLY A 115 -6.40 -12.87 -12.45
N LYS A 116 -6.55 -13.27 -13.73
CA LYS A 116 -5.52 -13.09 -14.76
C LYS A 116 -5.53 -11.62 -15.22
N MET A 117 -4.62 -10.80 -14.73
CA MET A 117 -4.43 -9.43 -15.18
C MET A 117 -2.99 -9.22 -15.67
N GLU A 118 -2.79 -8.25 -16.57
CA GLU A 118 -1.47 -7.85 -17.04
C GLU A 118 -0.56 -7.38 -15.89
N ARG A 119 0.75 -7.60 -16.02
CA ARG A 119 1.73 -7.33 -14.95
C ARG A 119 1.74 -5.89 -14.40
N ALA A 120 1.28 -4.93 -15.19
CA ALA A 120 1.31 -3.51 -14.86
C ALA A 120 0.05 -2.97 -14.16
N LEU A 121 -0.94 -3.82 -13.85
CA LEU A 121 -2.21 -3.36 -13.28
C LEU A 121 -2.33 -3.75 -11.79
N ILE A 122 -2.93 -2.87 -11.00
CA ILE A 122 -3.37 -3.14 -9.63
C ILE A 122 -4.68 -3.94 -9.65
N GLY A 123 -4.91 -4.80 -8.66
CA GLY A 123 -6.19 -5.49 -8.50
C GLY A 123 -7.34 -4.52 -8.19
N SER A 124 -8.51 -4.77 -8.76
CA SER A 124 -9.69 -3.91 -8.58
C SER A 124 -10.12 -3.77 -7.10
N VAL A 125 -10.00 -4.83 -6.30
CA VAL A 125 -10.28 -4.80 -4.87
C VAL A 125 -9.27 -3.90 -4.16
N THR A 126 -7.97 -4.05 -4.43
CA THR A 126 -6.91 -3.23 -3.83
C THR A 126 -7.09 -1.76 -4.16
N ALA A 127 -7.39 -1.42 -5.41
CA ALA A 127 -7.64 -0.05 -5.83
C ALA A 127 -8.85 0.57 -5.11
N ARG A 128 -9.95 -0.19 -4.98
CA ARG A 128 -11.17 0.26 -4.28
C ARG A 128 -10.93 0.41 -2.77
N VAL A 129 -10.22 -0.52 -2.12
CA VAL A 129 -9.88 -0.40 -0.70
C VAL A 129 -9.10 0.88 -0.44
N ILE A 130 -8.05 1.16 -1.24
CA ILE A 130 -7.27 2.40 -1.11
C ILE A 130 -8.15 3.64 -1.32
N GLY A 131 -9.09 3.60 -2.27
CA GLY A 131 -9.98 4.73 -2.55
C GLY A 131 -11.05 4.99 -1.47
N HIS A 132 -11.39 4.00 -0.64
CA HIS A 132 -12.53 4.11 0.27
C HIS A 132 -12.16 4.02 1.76
N THR A 133 -10.94 3.61 2.10
CA THR A 133 -10.48 3.55 3.49
C THR A 133 -9.85 4.86 3.96
N ASN A 134 -9.83 5.07 5.26
CA ASN A 134 -9.03 6.10 5.93
C ASN A 134 -7.81 5.50 6.67
N LYS A 135 -7.58 4.19 6.52
CA LYS A 135 -6.45 3.48 7.13
C LYS A 135 -5.28 3.42 6.17
N ASP A 136 -4.08 3.37 6.72
CA ASP A 136 -2.89 3.09 5.91
C ASP A 136 -3.03 1.71 5.23
N VAL A 137 -2.60 1.63 3.96
CA VAL A 137 -2.67 0.38 3.18
C VAL A 137 -1.28 -0.01 2.71
N LEU A 138 -0.80 -1.18 3.13
CA LEU A 138 0.45 -1.76 2.66
C LEU A 138 0.15 -2.77 1.55
N VAL A 139 0.56 -2.42 0.34
CA VAL A 139 0.35 -3.25 -0.85
C VAL A 139 1.60 -4.06 -1.17
N ILE A 140 1.44 -5.37 -1.26
CA ILE A 140 2.55 -6.32 -1.38
C ILE A 140 2.54 -6.97 -2.78
N PRO A 141 3.60 -6.78 -3.58
CA PRO A 141 3.84 -7.58 -4.78
C PRO A 141 4.11 -9.05 -4.45
N GLU A 142 3.88 -9.93 -5.42
CA GLU A 142 3.97 -11.39 -5.26
C GLU A 142 5.32 -11.89 -4.74
N THR A 143 6.42 -11.27 -5.17
CA THR A 143 7.80 -11.69 -4.87
C THR A 143 8.55 -10.70 -3.98
N ALA A 144 7.88 -9.67 -3.50
CA ALA A 144 8.52 -8.61 -2.71
C ALA A 144 9.00 -9.12 -1.35
N LYS A 145 10.07 -8.50 -0.86
CA LYS A 145 10.60 -8.67 0.50
C LYS A 145 10.56 -7.33 1.22
N LEU A 146 10.42 -7.35 2.51
CA LEU A 146 10.43 -6.16 3.36
C LEU A 146 11.67 -6.24 4.27
N SER A 147 12.65 -5.37 4.05
CA SER A 147 13.89 -5.35 4.84
C SER A 147 14.09 -4.06 5.65
N TRP A 148 13.31 -3.03 5.42
CA TRP A 148 13.43 -1.70 6.04
C TRP A 148 14.73 -0.93 5.76
N GLU A 149 15.68 -1.48 4.99
CA GLU A 149 17.01 -0.90 4.82
C GLU A 149 17.00 0.39 3.99
N ASN A 150 16.18 0.41 2.96
CA ASN A 150 16.10 1.52 2.00
C ASN A 150 14.65 1.96 1.85
N ILE A 151 14.26 3.02 2.56
CA ILE A 151 12.91 3.58 2.52
C ILE A 151 12.91 4.77 1.55
N LEU A 152 12.02 4.75 0.57
CA LEU A 152 11.81 5.85 -0.37
C LEU A 152 10.47 6.53 -0.10
N LEU A 153 10.50 7.79 0.30
CA LEU A 153 9.32 8.64 0.37
C LEU A 153 9.13 9.35 -0.97
N ALA A 154 7.98 9.17 -1.61
CA ALA A 154 7.56 9.97 -2.74
C ALA A 154 6.60 11.08 -2.27
N THR A 155 6.97 12.34 -2.51
CA THR A 155 6.20 13.47 -2.02
C THR A 155 6.07 14.58 -3.06
N ASP A 156 4.88 15.17 -3.16
CA ASP A 156 4.59 16.36 -3.96
C ASP A 156 4.26 17.58 -3.08
N GLY A 157 4.38 17.44 -1.75
CA GLY A 157 4.08 18.49 -0.78
C GLY A 157 2.59 18.71 -0.52
N SER A 158 1.71 17.86 -1.02
CA SER A 158 0.28 17.89 -0.68
C SER A 158 0.03 17.48 0.77
N THR A 159 -1.14 17.81 1.30
CA THR A 159 -1.55 17.43 2.67
C THR A 159 -1.60 15.92 2.89
N CYS A 160 -1.97 15.15 1.86
CA CYS A 160 -1.90 13.68 1.92
C CYS A 160 -0.46 13.17 2.06
N CYS A 161 0.50 13.88 1.43
CA CYS A 161 1.91 13.54 1.56
C CYS A 161 2.49 13.90 2.95
N ASP A 162 1.86 14.77 3.72
CA ASP A 162 2.30 15.09 5.07
C ASP A 162 2.19 13.89 6.01
N ASN A 163 1.11 13.13 5.91
CA ASN A 163 0.96 11.89 6.68
C ASN A 163 1.94 10.81 6.21
N ALA A 164 2.18 10.72 4.90
CA ALA A 164 3.20 9.82 4.37
C ALA A 164 4.61 10.20 4.87
N LEU A 165 4.93 11.50 4.92
CA LEU A 165 6.18 11.99 5.49
C LEU A 165 6.31 11.66 6.97
N ALA A 166 5.28 11.93 7.77
CA ALA A 166 5.26 11.59 9.20
C ALA A 166 5.49 10.10 9.39
N ARG A 167 4.78 9.26 8.64
CA ARG A 167 4.89 7.80 8.72
C ARG A 167 6.26 7.30 8.29
N ALA A 168 6.81 7.81 7.18
CA ALA A 168 8.15 7.45 6.72
C ALA A 168 9.23 7.80 7.73
N LEU A 169 9.15 8.98 8.36
CA LEU A 169 10.08 9.42 9.41
C LEU A 169 9.97 8.58 10.68
N GLU A 170 8.74 8.25 11.11
CA GLU A 170 8.52 7.36 12.25
C GLU A 170 9.15 5.98 12.03
N ILE A 171 8.92 5.39 10.84
CA ILE A 171 9.52 4.10 10.47
C ILE A 171 11.05 4.21 10.45
N ALA A 172 11.60 5.23 9.78
CA ALA A 172 13.05 5.44 9.68
C ALA A 172 13.70 5.61 11.06
N GLN A 173 13.06 6.36 11.98
CA GLN A 173 13.53 6.57 13.35
C GLN A 173 13.51 5.26 14.15
N GLU A 174 12.43 4.51 14.11
CA GLU A 174 12.28 3.24 14.84
C GLU A 174 13.25 2.17 14.35
N ARG A 175 13.41 2.07 13.03
CA ARG A 175 14.32 1.09 12.39
C ARG A 175 15.77 1.56 12.36
N LYS A 176 16.04 2.81 12.75
CA LYS A 176 17.38 3.45 12.74
C LYS A 176 18.03 3.41 11.36
N VAL A 177 17.25 3.70 10.34
CA VAL A 177 17.68 3.76 8.95
C VAL A 177 17.55 5.17 8.41
N LYS A 178 18.28 5.46 7.34
CA LYS A 178 18.12 6.73 6.63
C LYS A 178 16.85 6.72 5.77
N LEU A 179 16.27 7.91 5.57
CA LEU A 179 15.15 8.12 4.67
C LEU A 179 15.65 8.74 3.37
N SER A 180 15.31 8.17 2.23
CA SER A 180 15.43 8.85 0.94
C SER A 180 14.09 9.45 0.56
N ALA A 181 14.08 10.70 0.14
CA ALA A 181 12.85 11.38 -0.28
C ALA A 181 13.02 11.95 -1.69
N VAL A 182 12.01 11.76 -2.53
CA VAL A 182 11.98 12.27 -3.90
C VAL A 182 10.76 13.14 -4.15
N SER A 183 11.00 14.29 -4.76
CA SER A 183 9.98 15.12 -5.40
C SER A 183 10.23 15.15 -6.89
N VAL A 184 9.19 14.94 -7.70
CA VAL A 184 9.32 14.84 -9.15
C VAL A 184 8.69 16.06 -9.81
N VAL A 185 9.50 16.76 -10.61
CA VAL A 185 9.03 17.81 -11.52
C VAL A 185 8.45 17.10 -12.76
N TYR A 186 7.14 17.20 -12.95
CA TYR A 186 6.53 16.64 -14.16
C TYR A 186 7.01 17.40 -15.39
N THR A 187 7.64 16.68 -16.29
CA THR A 187 8.12 17.22 -17.56
C THR A 187 7.76 16.28 -18.70
N ASN A 188 7.39 16.86 -19.83
CA ASN A 188 7.26 16.20 -21.11
C ASN A 188 7.95 17.08 -22.19
N ASP A 189 7.98 16.63 -23.43
CA ASP A 189 8.62 17.36 -24.53
C ASP A 189 8.10 18.80 -24.68
N GLU A 190 6.83 19.04 -24.36
CA GLU A 190 6.22 20.38 -24.40
C GLU A 190 6.76 21.30 -23.30
N PHE A 191 7.05 20.77 -22.11
CA PHE A 191 7.59 21.54 -20.99
C PHE A 191 9.02 22.03 -21.27
N TYR A 192 9.84 21.22 -21.95
CA TYR A 192 11.17 21.66 -22.35
C TYR A 192 11.13 22.83 -23.36
N ALA A 193 10.03 22.95 -24.12
CA ALA A 193 9.82 24.08 -25.03
C ALA A 193 9.41 25.39 -24.32
N LEU A 194 8.98 25.35 -23.05
CA LEU A 194 8.55 26.53 -22.29
C LEU A 194 9.70 27.44 -21.82
N GLY A 195 10.96 26.98 -21.95
CA GLY A 195 12.15 27.78 -21.65
C GLY A 195 12.75 27.51 -20.25
N GLN A 196 14.00 27.90 -20.10
CA GLN A 196 14.81 27.62 -18.91
C GLN A 196 14.28 28.24 -17.61
N GLU A 197 13.61 29.37 -17.71
CA GLU A 197 13.10 30.12 -16.53
C GLU A 197 11.95 29.39 -15.84
N VAL A 198 11.01 28.83 -16.62
CA VAL A 198 9.90 28.03 -16.12
C VAL A 198 10.43 26.75 -15.46
N MET A 199 11.39 26.08 -16.08
CA MET A 199 12.02 24.90 -15.50
C MET A 199 12.69 25.22 -14.17
N LYS A 200 13.40 26.33 -14.07
CA LYS A 200 14.03 26.79 -12.81
C LYS A 200 13.02 26.97 -11.69
N GLU A 201 11.87 27.58 -11.97
CA GLU A 201 10.80 27.76 -11.00
C GLU A 201 10.23 26.42 -10.52
N LEU A 202 10.01 25.47 -11.42
CA LEU A 202 9.51 24.14 -11.06
C LEU A 202 10.48 23.35 -10.17
N TYR A 203 11.79 23.44 -10.45
CA TYR A 203 12.81 22.85 -9.57
C TYR A 203 12.85 23.52 -8.21
N GLN A 204 12.72 24.85 -8.13
CA GLN A 204 12.65 25.57 -6.86
C GLN A 204 11.43 25.17 -6.03
N GLU A 205 10.29 24.94 -6.67
CA GLU A 205 9.10 24.44 -5.96
C GLU A 205 9.30 23.00 -5.44
N ALA A 206 9.95 22.15 -6.19
CA ALA A 206 10.29 20.80 -5.73
C ALA A 206 11.29 20.83 -4.55
N ASP A 207 12.27 21.72 -4.59
CA ASP A 207 13.20 21.93 -3.48
C ASP A 207 12.48 22.41 -2.21
N LYS A 208 11.52 23.34 -2.31
CA LYS A 208 10.72 23.78 -1.16
C LYS A 208 9.92 22.65 -0.52
N VAL A 209 9.41 21.72 -1.35
CA VAL A 209 8.74 20.52 -0.82
C VAL A 209 9.73 19.68 -0.02
N LEU A 210 10.94 19.50 -0.50
CA LEU A 210 11.98 18.73 0.16
C LEU A 210 12.56 19.46 1.40
N ASP A 211 12.51 20.76 1.46
CA ASP A 211 12.87 21.52 2.67
C ASP A 211 12.01 21.18 3.88
N LYS A 212 10.73 20.88 3.65
CA LYS A 212 9.83 20.38 4.69
C LYS A 212 10.31 19.02 5.22
N VAL A 213 10.70 18.12 4.32
CA VAL A 213 11.26 16.80 4.69
C VAL A 213 12.53 17.00 5.51
N ARG A 214 13.44 17.86 5.04
CA ARG A 214 14.71 18.19 5.74
C ARG A 214 14.46 18.68 7.16
N LYS A 215 13.52 19.60 7.31
CA LYS A 215 13.16 20.15 8.62
C LYS A 215 12.63 19.08 9.57
N TRP A 216 11.63 18.31 9.14
CA TRP A 216 11.01 17.29 10.00
C TRP A 216 11.97 16.14 10.33
N ALA A 217 12.81 15.75 9.37
CA ALA A 217 13.86 14.77 9.61
C ALA A 217 14.87 15.26 10.66
N GLY A 218 15.30 16.53 10.54
CA GLY A 218 16.19 17.17 11.52
C GLY A 218 15.60 17.22 12.92
N ASP A 219 14.32 17.60 13.05
CA ASP A 219 13.60 17.66 14.33
C ASP A 219 13.51 16.29 15.02
N LEU A 220 13.49 15.20 14.25
CA LEU A 220 13.42 13.82 14.74
C LEU A 220 14.78 13.12 14.81
N GLY A 221 15.87 13.76 14.39
CA GLY A 221 17.21 13.16 14.33
C GLY A 221 17.35 12.06 13.28
N VAL A 222 16.52 12.06 12.23
CA VAL A 222 16.57 11.12 11.12
C VAL A 222 17.46 11.67 10.01
N GLN A 223 18.40 10.85 9.53
CA GLN A 223 19.17 11.21 8.33
C GLN A 223 18.29 11.09 7.09
N ALA A 224 18.21 12.18 6.31
CA ALA A 224 17.43 12.22 5.06
C ALA A 224 18.30 12.58 3.87
N GLU A 225 18.21 11.81 2.80
CA GLU A 225 18.76 12.11 1.47
C GLU A 225 17.62 12.60 0.57
N LEU A 226 17.80 13.77 -0.06
CA LEU A 226 16.74 14.47 -0.79
C LEU A 226 17.08 14.56 -2.27
N PHE A 227 16.12 14.19 -3.11
CA PHE A 227 16.31 14.09 -4.55
C PHE A 227 15.18 14.83 -5.27
N VAL A 228 15.55 15.70 -6.21
CA VAL A 228 14.65 16.16 -7.24
C VAL A 228 14.90 15.34 -8.49
N ARG A 229 13.85 14.84 -9.10
CA ARG A 229 13.86 14.16 -10.39
C ARG A 229 12.90 14.87 -11.34
N ASP A 230 13.04 14.65 -12.62
CA ASP A 230 12.13 15.15 -13.65
C ASP A 230 11.59 14.01 -14.51
N GLY A 231 10.52 14.28 -15.22
CA GLY A 231 9.83 13.32 -16.09
C GLY A 231 8.44 12.91 -15.59
N GLU A 232 7.96 11.78 -16.08
CA GLU A 232 6.71 11.17 -15.61
C GLU A 232 6.87 10.68 -14.18
N PRO A 233 6.07 11.16 -13.19
CA PRO A 233 6.30 10.90 -11.78
C PRO A 233 6.39 9.41 -11.43
N HIS A 234 5.48 8.58 -11.97
CA HIS A 234 5.50 7.16 -11.66
C HIS A 234 6.75 6.45 -12.19
N GLN A 235 7.26 6.85 -13.38
CA GLN A 235 8.47 6.29 -13.97
C GLN A 235 9.70 6.72 -13.17
N ALA A 236 9.83 8.00 -12.87
CA ALA A 236 10.96 8.54 -12.11
C ALA A 236 11.05 7.90 -10.71
N ILE A 237 9.90 7.74 -10.02
CA ILE A 237 9.86 7.15 -8.68
C ILE A 237 10.19 5.66 -8.73
N THR A 238 9.61 4.89 -9.65
CA THR A 238 9.88 3.45 -9.74
C THR A 238 11.30 3.17 -10.23
N ALA A 239 11.85 3.96 -11.15
CA ALA A 239 13.24 3.86 -11.57
C ALA A 239 14.20 4.13 -10.39
N MET A 240 13.95 5.19 -9.62
CA MET A 240 14.73 5.49 -8.42
C MET A 240 14.61 4.38 -7.36
N ALA A 241 13.42 3.80 -7.17
CA ALA A 241 13.25 2.68 -6.26
C ALA A 241 14.11 1.48 -6.65
N VAL A 242 14.24 1.18 -7.95
CA VAL A 242 15.14 0.14 -8.45
C VAL A 242 16.61 0.53 -8.27
N GLU A 243 16.99 1.77 -8.65
CA GLU A 243 18.34 2.30 -8.53
C GLU A 243 18.91 2.18 -7.12
N MET A 244 18.10 2.51 -6.11
CA MET A 244 18.51 2.46 -4.71
C MET A 244 18.18 1.13 -4.01
N SER A 245 17.63 0.15 -4.72
CA SER A 245 17.14 -1.11 -4.16
C SER A 245 16.18 -0.86 -3.00
N ALA A 246 15.17 -0.01 -3.21
CA ALA A 246 14.20 0.36 -2.18
C ALA A 246 13.47 -0.89 -1.67
N SER A 247 13.38 -1.02 -0.36
CA SER A 247 12.64 -2.09 0.32
C SER A 247 11.20 -1.69 0.64
N LEU A 248 10.91 -0.39 0.59
CA LEU A 248 9.58 0.18 0.82
C LEU A 248 9.47 1.53 0.12
N ILE A 249 8.39 1.74 -0.63
CA ILE A 249 7.96 3.07 -1.06
C ILE A 249 6.86 3.54 -0.12
N VAL A 250 6.96 4.77 0.40
CA VAL A 250 5.92 5.43 1.21
C VAL A 250 5.39 6.62 0.44
N MET A 251 4.07 6.75 0.35
CA MET A 251 3.44 7.84 -0.40
C MET A 251 2.01 8.11 0.07
N GLY A 252 1.46 9.25 -0.30
CA GLY A 252 0.06 9.57 -0.07
C GLY A 252 -0.88 8.86 -1.04
N SER A 253 -2.13 8.70 -0.65
CA SER A 253 -3.17 8.12 -1.51
C SER A 253 -3.53 9.01 -2.69
N HIS A 254 -3.34 10.34 -2.55
CA HIS A 254 -3.62 11.36 -3.57
C HIS A 254 -2.50 12.41 -3.57
N GLY A 255 -2.34 13.10 -4.72
CA GLY A 255 -1.47 14.27 -4.85
C GLY A 255 -2.27 15.58 -4.88
N ARG A 256 -1.59 16.69 -5.26
CA ARG A 256 -2.13 18.07 -5.31
C ARG A 256 -3.45 18.24 -6.09
N LYS A 257 -3.72 17.38 -7.06
CA LYS A 257 -4.90 17.46 -7.94
C LYS A 257 -6.05 16.53 -7.50
N GLY A 258 -5.93 15.85 -6.37
CA GLY A 258 -6.93 14.92 -5.86
C GLY A 258 -8.20 15.66 -5.40
N LEU A 259 -9.19 15.78 -6.28
CA LEU A 259 -10.45 16.51 -6.03
C LEU A 259 -11.56 15.65 -5.44
N THR A 260 -11.44 14.34 -5.43
CA THR A 260 -12.48 13.43 -4.90
C THR A 260 -11.86 12.34 -4.04
N ARG A 261 -12.31 12.22 -2.80
CA ARG A 261 -11.87 11.19 -1.83
C ARG A 261 -12.21 9.75 -2.24
N LEU A 262 -12.94 9.56 -3.34
CA LEU A 262 -13.47 8.26 -3.78
C LEU A 262 -12.60 7.52 -4.81
N LEU A 263 -11.48 8.10 -5.24
CA LEU A 263 -10.61 7.48 -6.25
C LEU A 263 -9.16 7.67 -5.86
N MET A 264 -8.38 6.61 -5.91
CA MET A 264 -6.93 6.65 -5.74
C MET A 264 -6.26 7.53 -6.82
N GLY A 265 -5.20 8.27 -6.45
CA GLY A 265 -4.44 9.09 -7.39
C GLY A 265 -3.78 8.26 -8.50
N SER A 266 -3.79 8.77 -9.74
CA SER A 266 -3.23 8.06 -10.89
C SER A 266 -1.73 7.73 -10.77
N VAL A 267 -0.96 8.58 -10.10
CA VAL A 267 0.46 8.32 -9.82
C VAL A 267 0.60 7.17 -8.83
N THR A 268 -0.22 7.18 -7.75
CA THR A 268 -0.24 6.10 -6.74
C THR A 268 -0.61 4.76 -7.38
N GLU A 269 -1.64 4.74 -8.20
CA GLU A 269 -2.07 3.55 -8.93
C GLU A 269 -0.96 2.95 -9.79
N ARG A 270 -0.28 3.80 -10.57
CA ARG A 270 0.82 3.37 -11.45
C ARG A 270 2.03 2.91 -10.65
N ILE A 271 2.41 3.61 -9.58
CA ILE A 271 3.53 3.18 -8.74
C ILE A 271 3.24 1.79 -8.15
N ILE A 272 2.07 1.56 -7.58
CA ILE A 272 1.68 0.24 -7.07
C ILE A 272 1.74 -0.81 -8.18
N GLY A 273 1.27 -0.46 -9.39
CA GLY A 273 1.28 -1.38 -10.54
C GLY A 273 2.69 -1.83 -10.96
N TYR A 274 3.67 -0.93 -10.92
CA TYR A 274 5.02 -1.15 -11.45
C TYR A 274 6.09 -1.43 -10.39
N ALA A 275 5.88 -1.06 -9.13
CA ALA A 275 6.88 -1.26 -8.08
C ALA A 275 7.17 -2.75 -7.83
N ASP A 276 8.44 -3.10 -7.67
CA ASP A 276 8.89 -4.44 -7.30
C ASP A 276 8.99 -4.63 -5.77
N CYS A 277 8.93 -3.55 -5.00
CA CYS A 277 8.92 -3.55 -3.55
C CYS A 277 7.52 -3.21 -2.99
N PRO A 278 7.27 -3.46 -1.70
CA PRO A 278 6.06 -3.01 -1.01
C PRO A 278 5.82 -1.52 -1.14
N VAL A 279 4.55 -1.12 -1.22
CA VAL A 279 4.12 0.27 -1.27
C VAL A 279 3.18 0.55 -0.10
N LEU A 280 3.56 1.45 0.80
CA LEU A 280 2.73 1.95 1.88
C LEU A 280 2.01 3.22 1.42
N VAL A 281 0.71 3.13 1.30
CA VAL A 281 -0.17 4.24 0.96
C VAL A 281 -0.76 4.81 2.24
N CYS A 282 -0.41 6.05 2.56
CA CYS A 282 -0.87 6.73 3.76
C CYS A 282 -2.09 7.59 3.47
N HIS A 283 -3.06 7.56 4.39
CA HIS A 283 -4.28 8.35 4.34
C HIS A 283 -4.26 9.51 5.36
N LEU A 284 -5.25 10.41 5.23
CA LEU A 284 -5.40 11.57 6.12
C LEU A 284 -5.92 11.18 7.49
#